data_657b989422c03196720c40d470ce0f07
#
_entry.id   657b989422c03196720c40d470ce0f07
#
_cell.length_a   1.000
_cell.length_b   1.000
_cell.length_c   1.000
_cell.angle_alpha   90.00
_cell.angle_beta   90.00
_cell.angle_gamma   90.00
#
_symmetry.space_group_name_H-M   'P 1'
#
loop_
_entity.id
_entity.type
_entity.pdbx_description
1 polymer ?
#
loop_
_entity_poly.entity_id
_entity_poly.type
_entity_poly.pdbx_seq_one_letter_code
_entity_poly.pdbx_strand_id
1 'polypeptide(L)'
;VFQKVCEQWLDVRAFGQVFAFKKAKDVDEVSLGVRGPVSIQAAFSVEPIAIDDVQITKSVNSETTDTGKKSSDTMGMKYRVSGRAVYATYGSISPQLAEKTGFTAEDAEKIKEALVTLFENDESSARPAGSMEVLDVVWFTHNSKSGQYSSAKVHRSVSVNVDGTVTVNGSSIPDLRYEVIEGR
;
A
#
# COMPACT_ATOMS: atom_id res chain seq x y z
N VAL A 1 19.23 6.37 17.30
CA VAL A 1 18.56 5.22 16.65
C VAL A 1 17.61 5.71 15.58
N PHE A 2 16.62 6.59 15.89
CA PHE A 2 15.60 7.09 14.96
C PHE A 2 16.17 7.56 13.61
N GLN A 3 17.10 8.54 13.62
CA GLN A 3 17.69 9.08 12.39
C GLN A 3 18.40 8.01 11.57
N LYS A 4 19.21 7.17 12.20
CA LYS A 4 19.95 6.11 11.50
C LYS A 4 19.04 5.10 10.76
N VAL A 5 17.90 4.71 11.36
CA VAL A 5 16.98 3.78 10.69
C VAL A 5 16.25 4.45 9.52
N CYS A 6 15.90 5.72 9.65
CA CYS A 6 15.31 6.48 8.55
C CYS A 6 16.31 6.74 7.41
N GLU A 7 17.58 7.00 7.71
CA GLU A 7 18.64 7.16 6.71
C GLU A 7 18.88 5.86 5.92
N GLN A 8 18.86 4.73 6.63
CA GLN A 8 19.23 3.45 6.04
C GLN A 8 18.10 2.79 5.23
N TRP A 9 16.83 2.92 5.67
CA TRP A 9 15.69 2.21 5.08
C TRP A 9 14.61 3.15 4.55
N LEU A 10 14.36 3.05 3.24
CA LEU A 10 13.33 3.85 2.56
C LEU A 10 11.93 3.58 3.11
N ASP A 11 11.57 2.31 3.30
CA ASP A 11 10.28 1.89 3.83
C ASP A 11 10.03 2.45 5.23
N VAL A 12 11.04 2.46 6.11
CA VAL A 12 10.94 3.03 7.46
C VAL A 12 10.73 4.54 7.40
N ARG A 13 11.50 5.28 6.60
CA ARG A 13 11.31 6.74 6.51
C ARG A 13 10.05 7.14 5.74
N ALA A 14 9.54 6.27 4.84
CA ALA A 14 8.32 6.51 4.08
C ALA A 14 7.05 6.17 4.90
N PHE A 15 6.95 4.96 5.42
CA PHE A 15 5.74 4.43 6.06
C PHE A 15 5.81 4.43 7.58
N GLY A 16 7.01 4.46 8.14
CA GLY A 16 7.24 4.33 9.55
C GLY A 16 7.34 2.88 10.02
N GLN A 17 7.73 2.69 11.27
CA GLN A 17 7.89 1.39 11.89
C GLN A 17 7.86 1.52 13.41
N VAL A 18 7.42 0.46 14.09
CA VAL A 18 7.54 0.32 15.54
C VAL A 18 8.64 -0.69 15.83
N PHE A 19 9.67 -0.25 16.55
CA PHE A 19 10.75 -1.11 17.02
C PHE A 19 10.50 -1.44 18.48
N ALA A 20 10.21 -2.71 18.77
CA ALA A 20 10.08 -3.23 20.12
C ALA A 20 11.39 -3.93 20.52
N PHE A 21 12.03 -3.44 21.56
CA PHE A 21 13.25 -4.05 22.09
C PHE A 21 12.88 -4.95 23.28
N LYS A 22 13.37 -6.20 23.27
CA LYS A 22 13.23 -7.08 24.43
C LYS A 22 14.02 -6.50 25.61
N LYS A 23 13.43 -6.53 26.80
CA LYS A 23 14.05 -6.11 28.06
C LYS A 23 15.36 -6.88 28.28
N ALA A 24 16.49 -6.20 28.24
CA ALA A 24 17.74 -6.69 28.82
C ALA A 24 17.74 -6.32 30.31
N LYS A 25 18.46 -7.06 31.16
CA LYS A 25 18.39 -6.97 32.64
C LYS A 25 18.55 -5.56 33.25
N ASP A 26 19.03 -4.57 32.48
CA ASP A 26 19.32 -3.21 32.95
C ASP A 26 18.79 -2.10 32.04
N VAL A 27 17.87 -2.39 31.09
CA VAL A 27 17.30 -1.38 30.20
C VAL A 27 15.78 -1.49 30.25
N ASP A 28 15.12 -0.39 30.59
CA ASP A 28 13.66 -0.30 30.48
C ASP A 28 13.20 -0.57 29.04
N GLU A 29 12.07 -1.25 28.89
CA GLU A 29 11.45 -1.49 27.58
C GLU A 29 11.21 -0.16 26.90
N VAL A 30 12.04 0.19 25.92
CA VAL A 30 11.85 1.37 25.09
C VAL A 30 11.34 0.91 23.73
N SER A 31 10.06 1.09 23.47
CA SER A 31 9.57 0.99 22.10
C SER A 31 9.83 2.29 21.38
N LEU A 32 10.44 2.22 20.20
CA LEU A 32 10.66 3.36 19.32
C LEU A 32 9.65 3.33 18.19
N GLY A 33 8.74 4.30 18.15
CA GLY A 33 7.81 4.48 17.04
C GLY A 33 8.33 5.52 16.03
N VAL A 34 8.40 5.15 14.77
CA VAL A 34 8.62 6.05 13.64
C VAL A 34 7.30 6.20 12.90
N ARG A 35 6.81 7.42 12.74
CA ARG A 35 5.64 7.73 11.91
C ARG A 35 6.11 8.32 10.60
N GLY A 36 5.90 7.59 9.51
CA GLY A 36 6.26 8.04 8.17
C GLY A 36 5.25 9.02 7.55
N PRO A 37 5.66 9.76 6.51
CA PRO A 37 4.84 10.70 5.78
C PRO A 37 3.82 10.05 4.84
N VAL A 38 4.09 8.86 4.33
CA VAL A 38 3.27 8.18 3.33
C VAL A 38 2.16 7.40 4.01
N SER A 39 0.93 7.62 3.57
CA SER A 39 -0.25 6.90 4.02
C SER A 39 -1.04 6.42 2.81
N ILE A 40 -1.30 5.12 2.75
CA ILE A 40 -2.15 4.50 1.72
C ILE A 40 -3.32 3.83 2.44
N GLN A 41 -4.52 4.09 1.97
CA GLN A 41 -5.75 3.56 2.54
C GLN A 41 -6.05 2.16 1.98
N ALA A 42 -7.03 1.47 2.57
CA ALA A 42 -7.55 0.25 2.00
C ALA A 42 -8.19 0.53 0.63
N ALA A 43 -8.02 -0.41 -0.31
CA ALA A 43 -8.66 -0.36 -1.60
C ALA A 43 -10.08 -0.93 -1.52
N PHE A 44 -11.02 -0.26 -2.17
CA PHE A 44 -12.42 -0.70 -2.25
C PHE A 44 -12.82 -0.90 -3.71
N SER A 45 -13.60 -1.94 -3.96
CA SER A 45 -14.20 -2.13 -5.28
C SER A 45 -15.17 -0.98 -5.61
N VAL A 46 -15.14 -0.53 -6.87
CA VAL A 46 -16.01 0.59 -7.32
C VAL A 46 -17.47 0.19 -7.44
N GLU A 47 -17.75 -1.11 -7.45
CA GLU A 47 -19.09 -1.69 -7.45
C GLU A 47 -19.13 -2.94 -6.54
N PRO A 48 -20.31 -3.41 -6.13
CA PRO A 48 -20.45 -4.68 -5.43
C PRO A 48 -19.94 -5.85 -6.28
N ILE A 49 -19.13 -6.72 -5.68
CA ILE A 49 -18.52 -7.88 -6.34
C ILE A 49 -18.89 -9.18 -5.64
N ALA A 50 -18.98 -10.27 -6.39
CA ALA A 50 -19.11 -11.61 -5.82
C ALA A 50 -17.74 -12.16 -5.45
N ILE A 51 -17.64 -12.75 -4.27
CA ILE A 51 -16.40 -13.31 -3.72
C ILE A 51 -16.63 -14.77 -3.36
N ASP A 52 -15.74 -15.63 -3.82
CA ASP A 52 -15.66 -17.04 -3.46
C ASP A 52 -14.51 -17.29 -2.50
N ASP A 53 -14.76 -18.00 -1.41
CA ASP A 53 -13.76 -18.40 -0.45
C ASP A 53 -13.05 -19.68 -0.93
N VAL A 54 -11.74 -19.63 -1.04
CA VAL A 54 -10.93 -20.76 -1.49
C VAL A 54 -9.84 -21.07 -0.48
N GLN A 55 -9.83 -22.30 0.04
CA GLN A 55 -8.82 -22.76 0.97
C GLN A 55 -7.46 -22.95 0.27
N ILE A 56 -6.41 -22.43 0.90
CA ILE A 56 -5.02 -22.68 0.50
C ILE A 56 -4.47 -23.79 1.37
N THR A 57 -4.07 -24.90 0.75
CA THR A 57 -3.55 -26.08 1.42
C THR A 57 -2.11 -26.34 0.98
N LYS A 58 -1.22 -26.59 1.94
CA LYS A 58 0.13 -27.10 1.65
C LYS A 58 0.07 -28.61 1.44
N SER A 59 0.82 -29.12 0.50
CA SER A 59 0.90 -30.56 0.22
C SER A 59 1.66 -31.36 1.28
N VAL A 60 2.55 -30.72 2.00
CA VAL A 60 3.41 -31.34 3.02
C VAL A 60 3.36 -30.52 4.29
N ASN A 61 3.16 -31.18 5.43
CA ASN A 61 3.35 -30.59 6.75
C ASN A 61 4.75 -30.93 7.28
N SER A 62 5.50 -29.94 7.74
CA SER A 62 6.82 -30.12 8.36
C SER A 62 6.73 -30.62 9.80
N GLU A 63 5.56 -30.54 10.44
CA GLU A 63 5.35 -31.05 11.79
C GLU A 63 5.16 -32.57 11.76
N THR A 64 5.90 -33.25 12.64
CA THR A 64 5.75 -34.66 12.89
C THR A 64 4.77 -34.84 14.02
N THR A 65 3.65 -35.49 13.76
CA THR A 65 2.72 -35.89 14.82
C THR A 65 3.28 -37.13 15.58
N ASP A 66 2.80 -37.37 16.78
CA ASP A 66 3.21 -38.54 17.61
C ASP A 66 3.01 -39.87 16.90
N THR A 67 2.19 -39.91 15.87
CA THR A 67 1.94 -41.08 15.00
C THR A 67 2.85 -41.13 13.77
N GLY A 68 3.77 -40.19 13.60
CA GLY A 68 4.71 -40.14 12.47
C GLY A 68 4.08 -39.84 11.09
N LYS A 69 2.79 -39.60 11.01
CA LYS A 69 2.09 -39.25 9.78
C LYS A 69 2.18 -37.77 9.50
N LYS A 70 2.82 -37.40 8.41
CA LYS A 70 2.75 -36.06 7.83
C LYS A 70 1.41 -35.90 7.13
N SER A 71 0.53 -35.05 7.65
CA SER A 71 -0.72 -34.67 6.96
C SER A 71 -0.58 -33.34 6.23
N SER A 72 -1.32 -33.14 5.16
CA SER A 72 -1.53 -31.82 4.57
C SER A 72 -2.23 -30.93 5.60
N ASP A 73 -1.97 -29.64 5.51
CA ASP A 73 -2.53 -28.66 6.45
C ASP A 73 -2.97 -27.38 5.72
N THR A 74 -3.90 -26.69 6.32
CA THR A 74 -4.40 -25.41 5.79
C THR A 74 -3.36 -24.33 6.05
N MET A 75 -2.93 -23.65 4.99
CA MET A 75 -2.07 -22.46 5.11
C MET A 75 -2.89 -21.17 5.33
N GLY A 76 -4.13 -21.14 4.87
CA GLY A 76 -5.00 -19.98 4.95
C GLY A 76 -6.17 -20.05 3.99
N MET A 77 -6.83 -18.92 3.86
CA MET A 77 -7.92 -18.70 2.90
C MET A 77 -7.51 -17.63 1.91
N LYS A 78 -7.93 -17.76 0.67
CA LYS A 78 -7.92 -16.71 -0.33
C LYS A 78 -9.34 -16.38 -0.76
N TYR A 79 -9.52 -15.13 -1.14
CA TYR A 79 -10.79 -14.66 -1.67
C TYR A 79 -10.65 -14.52 -3.18
N ARG A 80 -11.52 -15.19 -3.90
CA ARG A 80 -11.54 -15.15 -5.36
C ARG A 80 -12.66 -14.26 -5.82
N VAL A 81 -12.34 -13.25 -6.61
CA VAL A 81 -13.34 -12.40 -7.27
C VAL A 81 -13.85 -13.15 -8.51
N SER A 82 -15.17 -13.26 -8.63
CA SER A 82 -15.81 -13.81 -9.83
C SER A 82 -15.82 -12.75 -10.94
N GLY A 83 -15.01 -12.95 -11.97
CA GLY A 83 -14.88 -12.01 -13.09
C GLY A 83 -13.83 -10.93 -12.84
N ARG A 84 -14.10 -9.72 -13.35
CA ARG A 84 -13.23 -8.54 -13.18
C ARG A 84 -13.79 -7.64 -12.09
N ALA A 85 -12.89 -6.98 -11.36
CA ALA A 85 -13.26 -5.95 -10.41
C ALA A 85 -12.23 -4.81 -10.47
N VAL A 86 -12.72 -3.58 -10.46
CA VAL A 86 -11.89 -2.39 -10.35
C VAL A 86 -11.89 -1.93 -8.90
N TYR A 87 -10.70 -1.71 -8.35
CA TYR A 87 -10.50 -1.21 -6.99
C TYR A 87 -9.91 0.19 -7.04
N ALA A 88 -10.39 1.06 -6.18
CA ALA A 88 -9.83 2.39 -5.96
C ALA A 88 -9.24 2.47 -4.55
N THR A 89 -8.07 3.05 -4.43
CA THR A 89 -7.44 3.41 -3.17
C THR A 89 -6.95 4.84 -3.22
N TYR A 90 -6.75 5.43 -2.06
CA TYR A 90 -6.27 6.80 -1.92
C TYR A 90 -5.10 6.84 -0.96
N GLY A 91 -4.22 7.80 -1.18
CA GLY A 91 -3.08 8.02 -0.32
C GLY A 91 -2.73 9.49 -0.18
N SER A 92 -1.80 9.77 0.71
CA SER A 92 -1.26 11.11 0.89
C SER A 92 0.18 11.05 1.40
N ILE A 93 0.94 12.10 1.10
CA ILE A 93 2.28 12.31 1.63
C ILE A 93 2.26 13.61 2.44
N SER A 94 2.61 13.52 3.73
CA SER A 94 2.65 14.66 4.65
C SER A 94 4.04 15.31 4.67
N PRO A 95 4.21 16.55 4.15
CA PRO A 95 5.51 17.22 4.19
C PRO A 95 6.04 17.44 5.60
N GLN A 96 5.16 17.66 6.59
CA GLN A 96 5.54 17.87 7.98
C GLN A 96 6.13 16.61 8.63
N LEU A 97 5.67 15.42 8.23
CA LEU A 97 6.24 14.15 8.67
C LEU A 97 7.50 13.81 7.86
N ALA A 98 7.53 14.16 6.57
CA ALA A 98 8.71 14.00 5.72
C ALA A 98 9.93 14.72 6.29
N GLU A 99 9.78 15.95 6.77
CA GLU A 99 10.85 16.70 7.44
C GLU A 99 11.40 15.98 8.67
N LYS A 100 10.56 15.25 9.40
CA LYS A 100 10.98 14.49 10.59
C LYS A 100 11.76 13.23 10.27
N THR A 101 11.38 12.53 9.20
CA THR A 101 11.99 11.24 8.83
C THR A 101 13.13 11.39 7.83
N GLY A 102 13.31 12.56 7.23
CA GLY A 102 14.25 12.79 6.14
C GLY A 102 13.76 12.26 4.78
N PHE A 103 12.46 12.03 4.64
CA PHE A 103 11.84 11.64 3.39
C PHE A 103 11.91 12.79 2.37
N THR A 104 12.39 12.51 1.17
CA THR A 104 12.70 13.51 0.14
C THR A 104 11.72 13.49 -1.03
N ALA A 105 11.81 14.48 -1.92
CA ALA A 105 11.08 14.47 -3.19
C ALA A 105 11.50 13.28 -4.10
N GLU A 106 12.78 12.89 -4.06
CA GLU A 106 13.26 11.71 -4.78
C GLU A 106 12.64 10.42 -4.23
N ASP A 107 12.46 10.34 -2.91
CA ASP A 107 11.75 9.20 -2.30
C ASP A 107 10.28 9.18 -2.73
N ALA A 108 9.63 10.33 -2.88
CA ALA A 108 8.25 10.41 -3.38
C ALA A 108 8.13 9.91 -4.82
N GLU A 109 9.12 10.21 -5.68
CA GLU A 109 9.15 9.66 -7.05
C GLU A 109 9.34 8.13 -7.03
N LYS A 110 10.17 7.59 -6.14
CA LYS A 110 10.31 6.13 -5.96
C LYS A 110 9.01 5.47 -5.50
N ILE A 111 8.26 6.12 -4.59
CA ILE A 111 6.94 5.62 -4.18
C ILE A 111 5.95 5.66 -5.35
N LYS A 112 5.96 6.74 -6.15
CA LYS A 112 5.12 6.85 -7.34
C LYS A 112 5.42 5.73 -8.36
N GLU A 113 6.69 5.48 -8.64
CA GLU A 113 7.14 4.39 -9.51
C GLU A 113 6.73 3.02 -8.97
N ALA A 114 6.91 2.79 -7.66
CA ALA A 114 6.49 1.55 -7.01
C ALA A 114 4.98 1.32 -7.08
N LEU A 115 4.16 2.38 -7.05
CA LEU A 115 2.71 2.26 -7.22
C LEU A 115 2.33 1.88 -8.66
N VAL A 116 3.01 2.43 -9.66
CA VAL A 116 2.79 2.12 -11.09
C VAL A 116 3.12 0.65 -11.39
N THR A 117 4.12 0.09 -10.73
CA THR A 117 4.64 -1.28 -10.95
C THR A 117 4.25 -2.25 -9.82
N LEU A 118 3.22 -1.93 -9.04
CA LEU A 118 2.93 -2.58 -7.77
C LEU A 118 2.77 -4.11 -7.86
N PHE A 119 2.21 -4.62 -8.96
CA PHE A 119 1.96 -6.05 -9.15
C PHE A 119 2.94 -6.72 -10.10
N GLU A 120 4.00 -6.04 -10.54
CA GLU A 120 5.09 -6.68 -11.29
C GLU A 120 5.86 -7.63 -10.37
N ASN A 121 6.02 -8.88 -10.80
CA ASN A 121 6.71 -9.93 -10.05
C ASN A 121 6.11 -10.24 -8.66
N ASP A 122 4.83 -9.89 -8.43
CA ASP A 122 4.10 -10.23 -7.19
C ASP A 122 3.19 -11.44 -7.41
N GLU A 123 3.79 -12.60 -7.59
CA GLU A 123 3.06 -13.84 -7.85
C GLU A 123 2.95 -14.70 -6.58
N SER A 124 1.78 -15.26 -6.36
CA SER A 124 1.52 -16.20 -5.28
C SER A 124 0.33 -17.10 -5.61
N SER A 125 0.05 -18.09 -4.77
CA SER A 125 -1.17 -18.90 -4.91
C SER A 125 -2.46 -18.08 -4.75
N ALA A 126 -2.40 -16.95 -4.05
CA ALA A 126 -3.53 -16.00 -3.91
C ALA A 126 -3.58 -14.98 -5.04
N ARG A 127 -2.45 -14.68 -5.64
CA ARG A 127 -2.29 -13.74 -6.76
C ARG A 127 -1.51 -14.42 -7.89
N PRO A 128 -2.13 -15.25 -8.71
CA PRO A 128 -1.47 -15.82 -9.89
C PRO A 128 -1.01 -14.72 -10.85
N ALA A 129 0.00 -15.02 -11.66
CA ALA A 129 0.48 -14.12 -12.69
C ALA A 129 -0.67 -13.58 -13.56
N GLY A 130 -0.70 -12.26 -13.75
CA GLY A 130 -1.74 -11.58 -14.54
C GLY A 130 -3.12 -11.51 -13.88
N SER A 131 -3.24 -11.82 -12.59
CA SER A 131 -4.52 -11.72 -11.88
C SER A 131 -4.79 -10.31 -11.32
N MET A 132 -3.78 -9.49 -11.23
CA MET A 132 -3.87 -8.09 -10.76
C MET A 132 -2.96 -7.21 -11.60
N GLU A 133 -3.41 -6.00 -11.87
CA GLU A 133 -2.65 -4.96 -12.57
C GLU A 133 -3.01 -3.59 -11.97
N VAL A 134 -2.11 -2.64 -12.10
CA VAL A 134 -2.40 -1.24 -11.85
C VAL A 134 -2.95 -0.66 -13.16
N LEU A 135 -4.15 -0.08 -13.13
CA LEU A 135 -4.71 0.58 -14.31
C LEU A 135 -4.14 1.98 -14.45
N ASP A 136 -4.34 2.81 -13.42
CA ASP A 136 -3.86 4.19 -13.41
C ASP A 136 -3.41 4.61 -12.02
N VAL A 137 -2.41 5.48 -11.96
CA VAL A 137 -2.02 6.25 -10.80
C VAL A 137 -2.30 7.73 -11.04
N VAL A 138 -3.19 8.32 -10.27
CA VAL A 138 -3.46 9.76 -10.32
C VAL A 138 -2.62 10.45 -9.24
N TRP A 139 -1.62 11.20 -9.67
CA TRP A 139 -0.69 11.86 -8.77
C TRP A 139 -0.91 13.36 -8.71
N PHE A 140 -1.21 13.89 -7.54
CA PHE A 140 -1.44 15.31 -7.28
C PHE A 140 -0.24 15.96 -6.62
N THR A 141 0.16 17.14 -7.11
CA THR A 141 1.28 17.91 -6.54
C THR A 141 0.81 19.29 -6.09
N HIS A 142 0.75 19.49 -4.78
CA HIS A 142 0.45 20.79 -4.19
C HIS A 142 1.66 21.74 -4.27
N ASN A 143 1.37 23.05 -4.37
CA ASN A 143 2.40 24.09 -4.38
C ASN A 143 2.76 24.62 -2.98
N SER A 144 2.17 24.04 -1.93
CA SER A 144 2.42 24.42 -0.55
C SER A 144 2.43 23.21 0.39
N LYS A 145 3.17 23.30 1.49
CA LYS A 145 3.27 22.22 2.49
C LYS A 145 1.95 21.94 3.24
N SER A 146 1.08 22.92 3.33
CA SER A 146 -0.25 22.77 3.94
C SER A 146 -1.30 22.23 2.96
N GLY A 147 -0.94 22.14 1.68
CA GLY A 147 -1.85 21.76 0.60
C GLY A 147 -2.71 22.95 0.11
N GLN A 148 -3.05 22.96 -1.18
CA GLN A 148 -3.98 23.94 -1.77
C GLN A 148 -5.43 23.58 -1.43
N TYR A 149 -5.70 22.28 -1.27
CA TYR A 149 -7.00 21.72 -0.97
C TYR A 149 -6.87 20.59 0.07
N SER A 150 -7.95 20.33 0.79
CA SER A 150 -8.03 19.16 1.66
C SER A 150 -7.96 17.87 0.84
N SER A 151 -7.37 16.81 1.40
CA SER A 151 -7.31 15.49 0.76
C SER A 151 -8.70 15.00 0.33
N ALA A 152 -9.72 15.22 1.16
CA ALA A 152 -11.08 14.84 0.83
C ALA A 152 -11.63 15.55 -0.42
N LYS A 153 -11.28 16.83 -0.64
CA LYS A 153 -11.68 17.56 -1.85
C LYS A 153 -10.92 17.04 -3.08
N VAL A 154 -9.63 16.77 -2.94
CA VAL A 154 -8.82 16.18 -4.01
C VAL A 154 -9.34 14.79 -4.38
N HIS A 155 -9.59 13.92 -3.41
CA HIS A 155 -10.14 12.58 -3.67
C HIS A 155 -11.50 12.63 -4.38
N ARG A 156 -12.40 13.53 -3.99
CA ARG A 156 -13.70 13.71 -4.65
C ARG A 156 -13.62 14.31 -6.06
N SER A 157 -12.50 14.87 -6.46
CA SER A 157 -12.30 15.33 -7.84
C SER A 157 -12.02 14.18 -8.82
N VAL A 158 -11.72 12.99 -8.31
CA VAL A 158 -11.46 11.80 -9.12
C VAL A 158 -12.69 10.92 -9.13
N SER A 159 -13.09 10.49 -10.32
CA SER A 159 -14.12 9.48 -10.53
C SER A 159 -13.52 8.28 -11.23
N VAL A 160 -13.81 7.10 -10.73
CA VAL A 160 -13.37 5.81 -11.29
C VAL A 160 -14.61 5.04 -11.72
N ASN A 161 -14.65 4.60 -12.96
CA ASN A 161 -15.74 3.82 -13.52
C ASN A 161 -15.49 2.31 -13.39
N VAL A 162 -16.55 1.52 -13.57
CA VAL A 162 -16.50 0.05 -13.52
C VAL A 162 -15.65 -0.57 -14.63
N ASP A 163 -15.44 0.13 -15.73
CA ASP A 163 -14.57 -0.26 -16.84
C ASP A 163 -13.08 0.08 -16.58
N GLY A 164 -12.78 0.73 -15.45
CA GLY A 164 -11.44 1.18 -15.06
C GLY A 164 -11.08 2.58 -15.55
N THR A 165 -11.93 3.23 -16.34
CA THR A 165 -11.64 4.61 -16.80
C THR A 165 -11.64 5.60 -15.64
N VAL A 166 -10.64 6.48 -15.62
CA VAL A 166 -10.46 7.52 -14.61
C VAL A 166 -10.72 8.90 -15.20
N THR A 167 -11.45 9.72 -14.49
CA THR A 167 -11.65 11.13 -14.83
C THR A 167 -11.34 12.04 -13.67
N VAL A 168 -10.70 13.18 -13.95
CA VAL A 168 -10.37 14.20 -12.95
C VAL A 168 -11.13 15.47 -13.25
N ASN A 169 -11.99 15.90 -12.31
CA ASN A 169 -12.68 17.17 -12.39
C ASN A 169 -11.75 18.32 -11.96
N GLY A 170 -10.89 18.77 -12.88
CA GLY A 170 -9.93 19.84 -12.64
C GLY A 170 -10.59 21.19 -12.28
N SER A 171 -11.84 21.44 -12.70
CA SER A 171 -12.54 22.67 -12.34
C SER A 171 -12.92 22.75 -10.86
N SER A 172 -13.00 21.63 -10.15
CA SER A 172 -13.21 21.59 -8.70
C SER A 172 -11.95 21.87 -7.89
N ILE A 173 -10.77 21.77 -8.52
CA ILE A 173 -9.44 21.94 -7.93
C ILE A 173 -8.54 22.81 -8.80
N PRO A 174 -8.96 24.04 -9.15
CA PRO A 174 -8.20 24.91 -10.05
C PRO A 174 -6.78 25.13 -9.54
N ASP A 175 -5.82 25.17 -10.46
CA ASP A 175 -4.39 25.36 -10.22
C ASP A 175 -3.68 24.23 -9.45
N LEU A 176 -4.37 23.14 -9.12
CA LEU A 176 -3.71 21.94 -8.59
C LEU A 176 -3.16 21.11 -9.76
N ARG A 177 -1.86 20.92 -9.77
CA ARG A 177 -1.21 20.07 -10.77
C ARG A 177 -1.49 18.61 -10.49
N TYR A 178 -1.79 17.86 -11.54
CA TYR A 178 -1.92 16.41 -11.48
C TYR A 178 -1.41 15.75 -12.76
N GLU A 179 -1.09 14.50 -12.66
CA GLU A 179 -0.75 13.60 -13.77
C GLU A 179 -1.54 12.30 -13.61
N VAL A 180 -1.95 11.73 -14.72
CA VAL A 180 -2.55 10.40 -14.79
C VAL A 180 -1.52 9.51 -15.48
N ILE A 181 -1.07 8.48 -14.78
CA ILE A 181 0.02 7.60 -15.21
C ILE A 181 -0.57 6.22 -15.38
N GLU A 182 -0.49 5.69 -16.61
CA GLU A 182 -0.89 4.31 -16.90
C GLU A 182 -0.01 3.34 -16.09
N GLY A 183 -0.65 2.33 -15.49
CA GLY A 183 0.04 1.27 -14.77
C GLY A 183 0.77 0.30 -15.68
N ARG A 184 1.49 -0.61 -15.11
CA ARG A 184 2.19 -1.71 -15.78
C ARG A 184 1.71 -3.04 -15.25
#